data_3f2367dc98374b96702dec8ba71b1757
#
_entry.id   3f2367dc98374b96702dec8ba71b1757
#
_cell.length_a   1.000
_cell.length_b   1.000
_cell.length_c   1.000
_cell.angle_alpha   90.00
_cell.angle_beta   90.00
_cell.angle_gamma   90.00
#
_symmetry.space_group_name_H-M   'P 1'
#
loop_
_entity.id
_entity.type
_entity.pdbx_description
1 polymer ?
#
loop_
_entity_poly.entity_id
_entity_poly.type
_entity_poly.pdbx_seq_one_letter_code
_entity_poly.pdbx_strand_id
1 'polypeptide(L)'
;MDNDIYLSHKGEKIYKEKKFLITKGTKIEIEDNVIAEQYSTMPVRNFSSVGAFSLPTCHFSCNVKIGRFCSIASNVKIMAGSHPLNRFTTHMLTYNGEFYKFAVSEFGKEWVLKPIKTIPEPLTIGNDV
;
A
#
# COMPACT_ATOMS: atom_id res chain seq x y z
N MET A 1 6.50 -16.96 -12.86
CA MET A 1 5.36 -17.76 -13.35
C MET A 1 5.58 -18.04 -14.82
N ASP A 2 5.42 -19.29 -15.23
CA ASP A 2 5.74 -19.67 -16.61
C ASP A 2 4.56 -19.50 -17.58
N ASN A 3 3.35 -19.32 -17.07
CA ASN A 3 2.13 -19.11 -17.83
C ASN A 3 1.28 -18.01 -17.18
N ASP A 4 0.32 -17.49 -17.94
CA ASP A 4 -0.71 -16.63 -17.38
C ASP A 4 -1.59 -17.41 -16.42
N ILE A 5 -1.90 -16.85 -15.27
CA ILE A 5 -2.74 -17.45 -14.24
C ILE A 5 -4.00 -16.62 -14.09
N TYR A 6 -5.12 -17.27 -14.19
CA TYR A 6 -6.43 -16.69 -13.90
C TYR A 6 -6.87 -17.17 -12.52
N LEU A 7 -7.06 -16.23 -11.61
CA LEU A 7 -7.65 -16.52 -10.32
C LEU A 7 -9.15 -16.28 -10.38
N SER A 8 -9.89 -17.32 -10.08
CA SER A 8 -11.34 -17.30 -10.06
C SER A 8 -11.85 -17.67 -8.67
N HIS A 9 -12.76 -16.89 -8.14
CA HIS A 9 -13.45 -17.21 -6.90
C HIS A 9 -14.93 -16.77 -6.96
N LYS A 10 -15.71 -17.10 -5.95
CA LYS A 10 -17.16 -16.81 -5.93
C LYS A 10 -17.53 -15.33 -6.08
N GLY A 11 -16.63 -14.41 -5.79
CA GLY A 11 -16.82 -12.97 -5.98
C GLY A 11 -16.95 -12.53 -7.43
N GLU A 12 -16.38 -13.28 -8.39
CA GLU A 12 -16.50 -12.97 -9.82
C GLU A 12 -17.96 -12.95 -10.31
N LYS A 13 -18.82 -13.79 -9.73
CA LYS A 13 -20.25 -13.82 -10.09
C LYS A 13 -21.00 -12.56 -9.70
N ILE A 14 -20.53 -11.84 -8.69
CA ILE A 14 -21.14 -10.59 -8.20
C ILE A 14 -20.62 -9.41 -8.98
N TYR A 15 -19.33 -9.39 -9.26
CA TYR A 15 -18.64 -8.26 -9.88
C TYR A 15 -18.33 -8.48 -11.36
N LYS A 16 -19.25 -9.04 -12.11
CA LYS A 16 -19.18 -9.38 -13.55
C LYS A 16 -17.83 -9.05 -14.21
N GLU A 17 -17.13 -10.11 -14.68
CA GLU A 17 -16.01 -10.04 -15.64
C GLU A 17 -14.62 -9.57 -15.14
N LYS A 18 -14.40 -9.38 -13.86
CA LYS A 18 -13.04 -9.13 -13.39
C LYS A 18 -12.29 -10.42 -13.12
N LYS A 19 -11.85 -11.07 -14.19
CA LYS A 19 -10.85 -12.12 -14.08
C LYS A 19 -9.56 -11.49 -13.61
N PHE A 20 -9.01 -12.00 -12.53
CA PHE A 20 -7.70 -11.61 -12.07
C PHE A 20 -6.66 -12.23 -13.02
N LEU A 21 -6.27 -11.50 -14.04
CA LEU A 21 -5.22 -11.92 -14.95
C LEU A 21 -3.85 -11.58 -14.40
N ILE A 22 -3.08 -12.59 -14.10
CA ILE A 22 -1.67 -12.44 -13.77
C ILE A 22 -0.86 -12.84 -14.99
N THR A 23 -0.30 -11.88 -15.68
CA THR A 23 0.51 -12.13 -16.87
C THR A 23 1.87 -12.75 -16.51
N LYS A 24 2.40 -13.55 -17.44
CA LYS A 24 3.73 -14.16 -17.31
C LYS A 24 4.78 -13.09 -16.94
N GLY A 25 5.61 -13.38 -15.95
CA GLY A 25 6.66 -12.48 -15.48
C GLY A 25 6.22 -11.40 -14.50
N THR A 26 4.93 -11.30 -14.17
CA THR A 26 4.48 -10.38 -13.12
C THR A 26 5.04 -10.81 -11.77
N LYS A 27 5.78 -9.91 -11.11
CA LYS A 27 6.15 -10.09 -9.71
C LYS A 27 4.93 -9.79 -8.85
N ILE A 28 4.61 -10.72 -7.97
CA ILE A 28 3.53 -10.60 -7.00
C ILE A 28 4.15 -10.73 -5.64
N GLU A 29 3.89 -9.77 -4.77
CA GLU A 29 4.23 -9.88 -3.36
C GLU A 29 3.09 -10.60 -2.65
N ILE A 30 3.42 -11.71 -2.02
CA ILE A 30 2.48 -12.52 -1.23
C ILE A 30 2.94 -12.45 0.21
N GLU A 31 2.06 -12.01 1.08
CA GLU A 31 2.29 -12.05 2.51
C GLU A 31 2.13 -13.48 3.07
N ASP A 32 2.76 -13.72 4.21
CA ASP A 32 2.46 -14.92 4.98
C ASP A 32 1.02 -14.85 5.52
N ASN A 33 0.28 -15.96 5.36
CA ASN A 33 -1.09 -16.10 5.88
C ASN A 33 -2.14 -15.14 5.31
N VAL A 34 -2.13 -14.92 4.00
CA VAL A 34 -3.19 -14.17 3.32
C VAL A 34 -4.53 -14.92 3.39
N ILE A 35 -5.55 -14.25 3.86
CA ILE A 35 -6.92 -14.75 3.93
C ILE A 35 -7.80 -13.93 2.99
N ALA A 36 -8.29 -14.58 1.93
CA ALA A 36 -9.33 -14.01 1.07
C ALA A 36 -10.67 -14.64 1.44
N GLU A 37 -11.57 -13.85 1.99
CA GLU A 37 -12.94 -14.34 2.27
C GLU A 37 -13.76 -14.43 0.98
N GLN A 38 -14.83 -15.25 0.99
CA GLN A 38 -15.72 -15.40 -0.15
C GLN A 38 -16.34 -14.05 -0.55
N TYR A 39 -16.64 -13.90 -1.83
CA TYR A 39 -17.26 -12.71 -2.43
C TYR A 39 -16.39 -11.44 -2.35
N SER A 40 -15.09 -11.54 -2.11
CA SER A 40 -14.13 -10.45 -2.21
C SER A 40 -13.35 -10.47 -3.51
N THR A 41 -12.68 -9.37 -3.84
CA THR A 41 -11.67 -9.30 -4.91
C THR A 41 -10.32 -8.93 -4.31
N MET A 42 -9.24 -9.20 -5.04
CA MET A 42 -7.90 -8.84 -4.61
C MET A 42 -7.50 -7.44 -5.11
N PRO A 43 -6.68 -6.71 -4.35
CA PRO A 43 -6.03 -5.52 -4.86
C PRO A 43 -5.19 -5.82 -6.10
N VAL A 44 -4.99 -4.81 -6.94
CA VAL A 44 -4.20 -4.97 -8.17
C VAL A 44 -2.74 -5.27 -7.82
N ARG A 45 -2.20 -6.39 -8.31
CA ARG A 45 -0.81 -6.84 -8.14
C ARG A 45 -0.36 -7.21 -6.73
N ASN A 46 -1.24 -7.19 -5.75
CA ASN A 46 -0.92 -7.57 -4.39
C ASN A 46 -1.84 -8.68 -3.92
N PHE A 47 -1.28 -9.64 -3.17
CA PHE A 47 -2.07 -10.60 -2.42
C PHE A 47 -2.09 -10.15 -0.97
N SER A 48 -3.19 -9.55 -0.57
CA SER A 48 -3.44 -9.06 0.79
C SER A 48 -4.65 -9.75 1.38
N SER A 49 -4.75 -9.75 2.70
CA SER A 49 -5.96 -10.26 3.35
C SER A 49 -7.15 -9.35 3.07
N VAL A 50 -8.23 -9.91 2.52
CA VAL A 50 -9.43 -9.17 2.13
C VAL A 50 -10.68 -9.85 2.69
N GLY A 51 -11.49 -9.09 3.42
CA GLY A 51 -12.75 -9.52 3.98
C GLY A 51 -13.86 -9.65 2.93
N ALA A 52 -14.90 -10.39 3.29
CA ALA A 52 -16.05 -10.66 2.41
C ALA A 52 -16.72 -9.38 1.89
N PHE A 53 -17.21 -9.44 0.65
CA PHE A 53 -17.89 -8.35 -0.05
C PHE A 53 -17.05 -7.07 -0.21
N SER A 54 -15.72 -7.18 -0.15
CA SER A 54 -14.81 -6.06 -0.36
C SER A 54 -14.25 -6.03 -1.78
N LEU A 55 -14.22 -4.84 -2.37
CA LEU A 55 -13.81 -4.59 -3.76
C LEU A 55 -12.68 -3.55 -3.79
N PRO A 56 -11.43 -3.90 -3.48
CA PRO A 56 -10.29 -3.04 -3.70
C PRO A 56 -9.90 -3.05 -5.18
N THR A 57 -10.01 -1.91 -5.86
CA THR A 57 -9.61 -1.75 -7.27
C THR A 57 -8.28 -1.00 -7.44
N CYS A 58 -7.60 -0.69 -6.33
CA CYS A 58 -6.33 0.02 -6.29
C CYS A 58 -5.14 -0.93 -6.15
N HIS A 59 -3.95 -0.38 -6.34
CA HIS A 59 -2.68 -1.02 -6.00
C HIS A 59 -2.15 -0.42 -4.71
N PHE A 60 -1.84 -1.27 -3.74
CA PHE A 60 -1.16 -0.86 -2.52
C PHE A 60 0.33 -1.17 -2.61
N SER A 61 1.17 -0.24 -2.15
CA SER A 61 2.63 -0.39 -2.14
C SER A 61 3.17 -1.08 -0.88
N CYS A 62 2.30 -1.50 0.02
CA CYS A 62 2.64 -2.17 1.28
C CYS A 62 1.57 -3.19 1.64
N ASN A 63 1.86 -3.97 2.66
CA ASN A 63 0.96 -4.96 3.21
C ASN A 63 -0.26 -4.30 3.84
N VAL A 64 -1.44 -4.62 3.31
CA VAL A 64 -2.71 -4.05 3.75
C VAL A 64 -3.67 -5.17 4.12
N LYS A 65 -4.25 -5.08 5.31
CA LYS A 65 -5.38 -5.92 5.70
C LYS A 65 -6.67 -5.14 5.48
N ILE A 66 -7.58 -5.68 4.67
CA ILE A 66 -8.86 -5.03 4.33
C ILE A 66 -9.98 -5.79 5.00
N GLY A 67 -10.81 -5.07 5.72
CA GLY A 67 -12.00 -5.61 6.36
C GLY A 67 -13.10 -5.98 5.36
N ARG A 68 -14.31 -6.22 5.87
CA ARG A 68 -15.48 -6.62 5.08
C ARG A 68 -16.26 -5.40 4.59
N PHE A 69 -16.98 -5.57 3.48
CA PHE A 69 -17.88 -4.55 2.91
C PHE A 69 -17.18 -3.25 2.47
N CYS A 70 -15.90 -3.32 2.09
CA CYS A 70 -15.12 -2.16 1.68
C CYS A 70 -15.20 -1.93 0.16
N SER A 71 -15.39 -0.67 -0.25
CA SER A 71 -15.38 -0.26 -1.65
C SER A 71 -14.24 0.74 -1.90
N ILE A 72 -13.12 0.27 -2.42
CA ILE A 72 -11.90 1.06 -2.54
C ILE A 72 -11.58 1.32 -4.01
N ALA A 73 -11.64 2.60 -4.40
CA ALA A 73 -11.44 3.04 -5.78
C ALA A 73 -9.98 2.88 -6.26
N SER A 74 -9.79 2.84 -7.57
CA SER A 74 -8.50 2.58 -8.23
C SER A 74 -7.40 3.61 -7.93
N ASN A 75 -7.76 4.83 -7.58
CA ASN A 75 -6.82 5.92 -7.33
C ASN A 75 -6.51 6.14 -5.85
N VAL A 76 -6.97 5.28 -4.96
CA VAL A 76 -6.57 5.32 -3.55
C VAL A 76 -5.12 4.88 -3.43
N LYS A 77 -4.32 5.70 -2.76
CA LYS A 77 -2.89 5.47 -2.56
C LYS A 77 -2.53 5.62 -1.10
N ILE A 78 -1.62 4.78 -0.64
CA ILE A 78 -0.98 4.96 0.65
C ILE A 78 0.20 5.92 0.46
N MET A 79 0.27 6.95 1.28
CA MET A 79 1.40 7.87 1.27
C MET A 79 2.64 7.15 1.78
N ALA A 80 3.72 7.19 1.00
CA ALA A 80 5.00 6.55 1.36
C ALA A 80 5.69 7.21 2.57
N GLY A 81 5.21 8.34 3.03
CA GLY A 81 5.73 9.04 4.19
C GLY A 81 4.80 10.17 4.63
N SER A 82 4.97 10.62 5.84
CA SER A 82 4.27 11.78 6.39
C SER A 82 5.26 12.85 6.79
N HIS A 83 4.84 14.11 6.71
CA HIS A 83 5.62 15.22 7.23
C HIS A 83 5.50 15.30 8.76
N PRO A 84 6.56 15.64 9.48
CA PRO A 84 6.51 15.81 10.93
C PRO A 84 5.69 17.05 11.28
N LEU A 85 4.63 16.87 12.06
CA LEU A 85 3.75 17.98 12.50
C LEU A 85 4.17 18.59 13.84
N ASN A 86 5.11 17.96 14.54
CA ASN A 86 5.59 18.35 15.86
C ASN A 86 6.92 19.15 15.83
N ARG A 87 7.19 19.84 14.72
CA ARG A 87 8.40 20.62 14.49
C ARG A 87 8.04 22.02 13.99
N PHE A 88 9.00 22.94 14.07
CA PHE A 88 8.82 24.31 13.58
C PHE A 88 8.56 24.40 12.07
N THR A 89 8.92 23.36 11.32
CA THR A 89 8.65 23.24 9.89
C THR A 89 8.42 21.77 9.49
N THR A 90 7.56 21.57 8.51
CA THR A 90 7.33 20.27 7.87
C THR A 90 8.35 19.95 6.77
N HIS A 91 9.23 20.91 6.45
CA HIS A 91 10.21 20.78 5.38
C HIS A 91 11.25 19.69 5.66
N MET A 92 11.73 19.06 4.61
CA MET A 92 12.69 17.95 4.66
C MET A 92 14.04 18.30 5.31
N LEU A 93 14.37 19.57 5.47
CA LEU A 93 15.61 20.00 6.12
C LEU A 93 15.78 19.40 7.54
N THR A 94 14.68 19.04 8.20
CA THR A 94 14.73 18.52 9.58
C THR A 94 14.92 17.01 9.67
N TYR A 95 14.82 16.27 8.56
CA TYR A 95 14.83 14.79 8.59
C TYR A 95 15.50 14.10 7.39
N ASN A 96 15.71 14.77 6.27
CA ASN A 96 16.30 14.16 5.09
C ASN A 96 17.83 14.32 5.10
N GLY A 97 18.55 13.22 5.13
CA GLY A 97 20.00 13.20 5.23
C GLY A 97 20.72 13.75 3.99
N GLU A 98 20.19 13.54 2.79
CA GLU A 98 20.80 14.05 1.56
C GLU A 98 20.63 15.56 1.45
N PHE A 99 19.46 16.07 1.78
CA PHE A 99 19.24 17.51 1.86
C PHE A 99 20.12 18.17 2.93
N TYR A 100 20.29 17.51 4.07
CA TYR A 100 21.18 17.98 5.12
C TYR A 100 22.63 18.12 4.63
N LYS A 101 23.18 17.06 4.01
CA LYS A 101 24.54 17.08 3.45
C LYS A 101 24.73 18.22 2.44
N PHE A 102 23.76 18.38 1.53
CA PHE A 102 23.76 19.49 0.58
C PHE A 102 23.78 20.84 1.28
N ALA A 103 22.89 21.06 2.23
CA ALA A 103 22.78 22.34 2.91
C ALA A 103 24.00 22.67 3.79
N VAL A 104 24.61 21.66 4.41
CA VAL A 104 25.88 21.86 5.16
C VAL A 104 27.01 22.25 4.22
N SER A 105 27.12 21.63 3.05
CA SER A 105 28.14 21.98 2.05
C SER A 105 27.99 23.41 1.51
N GLU A 106 26.75 23.87 1.32
CA GLU A 106 26.46 25.20 0.78
C GLU A 106 26.55 26.34 1.82
N PHE A 107 26.09 26.05 3.02
CA PHE A 107 25.93 27.12 4.05
C PHE A 107 26.89 26.97 5.21
N GLY A 108 27.65 25.88 5.31
CA GLY A 108 28.62 25.65 6.36
C GLY A 108 28.06 25.57 7.80
N LYS A 109 26.75 25.31 7.92
CA LYS A 109 26.08 25.24 9.23
C LYS A 109 25.49 23.87 9.45
N GLU A 110 25.75 23.30 10.61
CA GLU A 110 25.20 22.02 11.02
C GLU A 110 24.02 22.19 11.98
N TRP A 111 23.11 21.23 11.95
CA TRP A 111 22.00 21.11 12.90
C TRP A 111 21.67 19.65 13.16
N VAL A 112 20.84 19.38 14.16
CA VAL A 112 20.45 18.00 14.52
C VAL A 112 19.34 17.51 13.60
N LEU A 113 19.64 16.46 12.82
CA LEU A 113 18.62 15.72 12.09
C LEU A 113 17.79 14.85 13.04
N LYS A 114 16.48 14.90 12.86
CA LYS A 114 15.54 14.02 13.55
C LYS A 114 14.79 13.18 12.53
N PRO A 115 15.16 11.91 12.31
CA PRO A 115 14.47 11.03 11.36
C PRO A 115 12.96 10.98 11.61
N ILE A 116 12.19 10.77 10.56
CA ILE A 116 10.76 10.51 10.67
C ILE A 116 10.59 9.03 10.99
N LYS A 117 9.64 8.70 11.85
CA LYS A 117 9.20 7.32 12.00
C LYS A 117 8.48 6.91 10.73
N THR A 118 8.87 5.79 10.15
CA THR A 118 8.12 5.14 9.07
C THR A 118 6.75 4.72 9.58
N ILE A 119 5.76 4.73 8.69
CA ILE A 119 4.43 4.21 9.03
C ILE A 119 4.58 2.73 9.37
N PRO A 120 4.10 2.27 10.54
CA PRO A 120 4.18 0.86 10.88
C PRO A 120 3.33 0.03 9.93
N GLU A 121 3.88 -1.02 9.39
CA GLU A 121 3.15 -2.05 8.65
C GLU A 121 2.76 -3.19 9.61
N PRO A 122 1.66 -3.90 9.33
CA PRO A 122 0.73 -3.73 8.20
C PRO A 122 -0.31 -2.62 8.43
N LEU A 123 -0.72 -1.98 7.35
CA LEU A 123 -1.86 -1.06 7.38
C LEU A 123 -3.17 -1.87 7.46
N THR A 124 -4.06 -1.47 8.33
CA THR A 124 -5.39 -2.11 8.44
C THR A 124 -6.48 -1.12 8.05
N ILE A 125 -7.30 -1.52 7.08
CA ILE A 125 -8.55 -0.85 6.71
C ILE A 125 -9.67 -1.61 7.42
N GLY A 126 -10.50 -0.92 8.18
CA GLY A 126 -11.59 -1.51 8.93
C GLY A 126 -12.71 -2.05 8.02
N ASN A 127 -13.87 -2.35 8.61
CA ASN A 127 -15.04 -2.76 7.86
C ASN A 127 -15.82 -1.54 7.37
N ASP A 128 -16.55 -1.71 6.26
CA ASP A 128 -17.50 -0.72 5.73
C ASP A 128 -16.84 0.64 5.42
N VAL A 129 -15.77 0.60 4.61
CA VAL A 129 -14.98 1.76 4.17
C VAL A 129 -15.05 1.93 2.66
#